data_ee3d59d64474477dbd8d1a609878ec57
#
_entry.id   ee3d59d64474477dbd8d1a609878ec57
#
_cell.length_a   1.000
_cell.length_b   1.000
_cell.length_c   1.000
_cell.angle_alpha   90.00
_cell.angle_beta   90.00
_cell.angle_gamma   90.00
#
_symmetry.space_group_name_H-M   'P 1'
#
loop_
_entity.id
_entity.type
_entity.pdbx_description
1 polymer ?
#
loop_
_entity_poly.entity_id
_entity_poly.type
_entity_poly.pdbx_seq_one_letter_code
_entity_poly.pdbx_strand_id
1 'polypeptide(L)'
;MTPLPSLRQLRYLLALAEHLNFTRAAEACFVGQSTLSAGLKELESTLGVQLVERDKQLVALTEVGEAVVERARKVLAAAEDLSDFAADAARPMQGTLRLGVIPTIAPFVLPAVMPELRKKFPKLQFALREDLTAHLLSRLRDRQLDFALIALPYETEDLRVLPLYSDKFLLVGRKDDPAITSKSIQVSSKWSERLLLLEEGHCLRDHALQACHATEVASVDGIEATSLLTLVQMVTSGMGVALLPEMAINAGLLNKLPLQARDLAANAPSRTIALVTRSTSPHLAEFEAIGKLIGSRSGPSA
;
A
#
# COMPACT_ATOMS: atom_id res chain seq x y z
N MET A 1 -2.07 -31.94 26.01
CA MET A 1 -1.94 -30.61 25.43
C MET A 1 -0.76 -30.64 24.48
N THR A 2 -0.95 -30.23 23.25
CA THR A 2 0.19 -30.12 22.29
C THR A 2 1.14 -29.01 22.78
N PRO A 3 2.45 -29.27 22.90
CA PRO A 3 3.40 -28.23 23.31
C PRO A 3 3.37 -27.08 22.30
N LEU A 4 3.34 -25.83 22.79
CA LEU A 4 3.31 -24.64 21.96
C LEU A 4 4.71 -24.00 21.90
N PRO A 5 5.10 -23.46 20.75
CA PRO A 5 6.33 -22.67 20.61
C PRO A 5 6.25 -21.37 21.41
N SER A 6 7.37 -20.92 21.97
CA SER A 6 7.45 -19.61 22.62
C SER A 6 7.61 -18.49 21.60
N LEU A 7 7.12 -17.28 21.90
CA LEU A 7 7.32 -16.10 21.03
C LEU A 7 8.81 -15.81 20.78
N ARG A 8 9.67 -16.11 21.76
CA ARG A 8 11.12 -15.92 21.62
C ARG A 8 11.73 -16.88 20.58
N GLN A 9 11.30 -18.15 20.56
CA GLN A 9 11.73 -19.12 19.56
C GLN A 9 11.26 -18.72 18.15
N LEU A 10 10.02 -18.21 18.02
CA LEU A 10 9.52 -17.69 16.75
C LEU A 10 10.32 -16.46 16.25
N ARG A 11 10.71 -15.56 17.15
CA ARG A 11 11.62 -14.43 16.80
C ARG A 11 12.98 -14.92 16.30
N TYR A 12 13.53 -15.94 16.91
CA TYR A 12 14.80 -16.53 16.46
C TYR A 12 14.69 -17.11 15.05
N LEU A 13 13.56 -17.78 14.75
CA LEU A 13 13.31 -18.31 13.41
C LEU A 13 13.19 -17.19 12.37
N LEU A 14 12.48 -16.12 12.67
CA LEU A 14 12.34 -14.98 11.76
C LEU A 14 13.69 -14.29 11.51
N ALA A 15 14.47 -14.04 12.54
CA ALA A 15 15.80 -13.46 12.40
C ALA A 15 16.72 -14.34 11.57
N LEU A 16 16.65 -15.67 11.73
CA LEU A 16 17.42 -16.57 10.90
C LEU A 16 16.94 -16.57 9.44
N ALA A 17 15.64 -16.52 9.19
CA ALA A 17 15.06 -16.43 7.86
C ALA A 17 15.49 -15.15 7.12
N GLU A 18 15.62 -14.03 7.83
CA GLU A 18 16.03 -12.75 7.26
C GLU A 18 17.53 -12.68 6.95
N HIS A 19 18.36 -13.22 7.84
CA HIS A 19 19.81 -13.08 7.73
C HIS A 19 20.52 -14.27 7.10
N LEU A 20 19.90 -15.45 7.06
CA LEU A 20 20.46 -16.73 6.63
C LEU A 20 21.86 -17.00 7.23
N ASN A 21 22.10 -16.49 8.43
CA ASN A 21 23.36 -16.56 9.15
C ASN A 21 23.10 -16.54 10.66
N PHE A 22 23.56 -17.58 11.37
CA PHE A 22 23.32 -17.74 12.80
C PHE A 22 23.91 -16.61 13.66
N THR A 23 25.08 -16.09 13.30
CA THR A 23 25.74 -15.02 14.06
C THR A 23 24.97 -13.73 13.91
N ARG A 24 24.66 -13.33 12.67
CA ARG A 24 23.85 -12.11 12.39
C ARG A 24 22.46 -12.19 12.98
N ALA A 25 21.80 -13.35 12.89
CA ALA A 25 20.49 -13.54 13.50
C ALA A 25 20.53 -13.43 15.03
N ALA A 26 21.59 -13.93 15.66
CA ALA A 26 21.79 -13.81 17.11
C ALA A 26 22.04 -12.35 17.54
N GLU A 27 22.87 -11.63 16.81
CA GLU A 27 23.09 -10.19 17.00
C GLU A 27 21.77 -9.39 16.87
N ALA A 28 20.96 -9.67 15.84
CA ALA A 28 19.66 -9.05 15.65
C ALA A 28 18.68 -9.34 16.80
N CYS A 29 18.82 -10.49 17.45
CA CYS A 29 18.01 -10.88 18.62
C CYS A 29 18.65 -10.49 19.97
N PHE A 30 19.80 -9.83 19.98
CA PHE A 30 20.56 -9.46 21.20
C PHE A 30 20.89 -10.64 22.09
N VAL A 31 21.28 -11.79 21.49
CA VAL A 31 21.65 -13.02 22.20
C VAL A 31 22.93 -13.63 21.66
N GLY A 32 23.50 -14.58 22.40
CA GLY A 32 24.62 -15.38 21.89
C GLY A 32 24.16 -16.40 20.82
N GLN A 33 25.02 -16.68 19.85
CA GLN A 33 24.76 -17.66 18.77
C GLN A 33 24.34 -19.05 19.31
N SER A 34 24.96 -19.50 20.39
CA SER A 34 24.63 -20.77 21.05
C SER A 34 23.20 -20.79 21.58
N THR A 35 22.75 -19.67 22.16
CA THR A 35 21.38 -19.47 22.68
C THR A 35 20.34 -19.50 21.56
N LEU A 36 20.61 -18.78 20.45
CA LEU A 36 19.72 -18.80 19.28
C LEU A 36 19.66 -20.21 18.67
N SER A 37 20.79 -20.85 18.48
CA SER A 37 20.86 -22.22 17.94
C SER A 37 20.13 -23.24 18.82
N ALA A 38 20.26 -23.15 20.14
CA ALA A 38 19.56 -24.03 21.09
C ALA A 38 18.04 -23.78 21.03
N GLY A 39 17.60 -22.51 21.01
CA GLY A 39 16.19 -22.15 20.90
C GLY A 39 15.55 -22.61 19.60
N LEU A 40 16.26 -22.59 18.48
CA LEU A 40 15.77 -23.13 17.21
C LEU A 40 15.68 -24.67 17.23
N LYS A 41 16.64 -25.39 17.83
CA LYS A 41 16.53 -26.84 18.01
C LYS A 41 15.35 -27.22 18.88
N GLU A 42 15.09 -26.47 19.94
CA GLU A 42 13.95 -26.68 20.81
C GLU A 42 12.63 -26.41 20.07
N LEU A 43 12.57 -25.39 19.21
CA LEU A 43 11.41 -25.12 18.34
C LEU A 43 11.16 -26.29 17.39
N GLU A 44 12.20 -26.79 16.70
CA GLU A 44 12.11 -27.96 15.82
C GLU A 44 11.63 -29.20 16.58
N SER A 45 12.14 -29.41 17.78
CA SER A 45 11.69 -30.50 18.67
C SER A 45 10.22 -30.34 19.08
N THR A 46 9.79 -29.12 19.41
CA THR A 46 8.41 -28.82 19.81
C THR A 46 7.43 -29.05 18.67
N LEU A 47 7.82 -28.67 17.45
CA LEU A 47 6.98 -28.82 16.26
C LEU A 47 7.10 -30.21 15.60
N GLY A 48 8.13 -30.99 15.97
CA GLY A 48 8.39 -32.32 15.41
C GLY A 48 8.87 -32.31 13.95
N VAL A 49 9.37 -31.17 13.46
CA VAL A 49 9.80 -30.99 12.08
C VAL A 49 11.12 -30.20 12.01
N GLN A 50 11.93 -30.47 11.01
CA GLN A 50 13.12 -29.70 10.72
C GLN A 50 12.75 -28.44 9.93
N LEU A 51 13.17 -27.27 10.42
CA LEU A 51 12.88 -25.98 9.81
C LEU A 51 14.08 -25.39 9.06
N VAL A 52 15.31 -25.81 9.45
CA VAL A 52 16.56 -25.24 8.96
C VAL A 52 17.50 -26.36 8.47
N GLU A 53 17.92 -26.23 7.23
CA GLU A 53 19.01 -27.04 6.68
C GLU A 53 20.34 -26.43 7.12
N ARG A 54 21.22 -27.30 7.65
CA ARG A 54 22.54 -26.92 8.18
C ARG A 54 23.60 -27.66 7.40
N ASP A 55 24.11 -27.07 6.35
CA ASP A 55 25.33 -27.54 5.74
C ASP A 55 26.51 -26.68 6.22
N LYS A 56 27.76 -27.22 6.10
CA LYS A 56 28.97 -26.55 6.59
C LYS A 56 29.22 -25.18 5.94
N GLN A 57 28.57 -24.88 4.81
CA GLN A 57 28.75 -23.66 4.04
C GLN A 57 27.43 -22.85 3.79
N LEU A 58 26.28 -23.44 4.03
CA LEU A 58 25.00 -22.80 3.72
C LEU A 58 23.99 -23.01 4.84
N VAL A 59 23.27 -21.94 5.18
CA VAL A 59 22.08 -21.97 6.03
C VAL A 59 20.89 -21.67 5.15
N ALA A 60 19.96 -22.62 5.06
CA ALA A 60 18.73 -22.46 4.29
C ALA A 60 17.53 -22.90 5.13
N LEU A 61 16.35 -22.41 4.79
CA LEU A 61 15.09 -22.92 5.33
C LEU A 61 14.66 -24.14 4.52
N THR A 62 14.02 -25.10 5.20
CA THR A 62 13.27 -26.15 4.51
C THR A 62 11.97 -25.57 3.96
N GLU A 63 11.29 -26.27 3.04
CA GLU A 63 9.96 -25.88 2.55
C GLU A 63 8.96 -25.71 3.72
N VAL A 64 9.01 -26.63 4.71
CA VAL A 64 8.22 -26.52 5.94
C VAL A 64 8.68 -25.32 6.77
N GLY A 65 9.98 -25.04 6.80
CA GLY A 65 10.56 -23.88 7.48
C GLY A 65 9.99 -22.57 6.96
N GLU A 66 9.93 -22.39 5.65
CA GLU A 66 9.33 -21.21 5.00
C GLU A 66 7.85 -21.07 5.37
N ALA A 67 7.08 -22.17 5.29
CA ALA A 67 5.67 -22.17 5.66
C ALA A 67 5.45 -21.86 7.15
N VAL A 68 6.36 -22.27 8.04
CA VAL A 68 6.31 -21.95 9.47
C VAL A 68 6.72 -20.49 9.71
N VAL A 69 7.68 -19.93 8.99
CA VAL A 69 8.07 -18.52 9.05
C VAL A 69 6.85 -17.62 8.78
N GLU A 70 6.08 -17.90 7.73
CA GLU A 70 4.88 -17.11 7.43
C GLU A 70 3.82 -17.16 8.55
N ARG A 71 3.65 -18.32 9.18
CA ARG A 71 2.75 -18.46 10.34
C ARG A 71 3.30 -17.78 11.60
N ALA A 72 4.62 -17.88 11.81
CA ALA A 72 5.31 -17.25 12.93
C ALA A 72 5.20 -15.72 12.88
N ARG A 73 5.26 -15.11 11.69
CA ARG A 73 5.01 -13.68 11.49
C ARG A 73 3.64 -13.27 12.02
N LYS A 74 2.59 -14.03 11.68
CA LYS A 74 1.22 -13.74 12.12
C LYS A 74 1.06 -13.85 13.64
N VAL A 75 1.68 -14.84 14.26
CA VAL A 75 1.62 -15.03 15.73
C VAL A 75 2.34 -13.90 16.45
N LEU A 76 3.54 -13.53 15.99
CA LEU A 76 4.30 -12.42 16.59
C LEU A 76 3.59 -11.09 16.40
N ALA A 77 3.05 -10.82 15.22
CA ALA A 77 2.25 -9.63 14.96
C ALA A 77 1.01 -9.56 15.86
N ALA A 78 0.34 -10.70 16.13
CA ALA A 78 -0.78 -10.75 17.06
C ALA A 78 -0.36 -10.48 18.53
N ALA A 79 0.82 -10.96 18.93
CA ALA A 79 1.35 -10.69 20.27
C ALA A 79 1.79 -9.23 20.46
N GLU A 80 2.35 -8.61 19.43
CA GLU A 80 2.68 -7.18 19.42
C GLU A 80 1.42 -6.32 19.48
N ASP A 81 0.38 -6.66 18.71
CA ASP A 81 -0.91 -5.98 18.74
C ASP A 81 -1.60 -6.04 20.13
N LEU A 82 -1.46 -7.17 20.83
CA LEU A 82 -1.93 -7.26 22.20
C LEU A 82 -1.23 -6.27 23.14
N SER A 83 0.08 -6.13 22.98
CA SER A 83 0.89 -5.19 23.76
C SER A 83 0.55 -3.73 23.43
N ASP A 84 0.41 -3.43 22.14
CA ASP A 84 0.04 -2.11 21.63
C ASP A 84 -1.38 -1.74 22.07
N PHE A 85 -2.35 -2.67 21.96
CA PHE A 85 -3.71 -2.46 22.44
C PHE A 85 -3.74 -2.09 23.95
N ALA A 86 -2.97 -2.79 24.77
CA ALA A 86 -2.89 -2.49 26.19
C ALA A 86 -2.24 -1.12 26.48
N ALA A 87 -1.23 -0.75 25.70
CA ALA A 87 -0.56 0.53 25.81
C ALA A 87 -1.46 1.70 25.34
N ASP A 88 -2.16 1.54 24.23
CA ASP A 88 -3.00 2.55 23.61
C ASP A 88 -4.33 2.76 24.32
N ALA A 89 -4.90 1.71 24.91
CA ALA A 89 -6.05 1.81 25.82
C ALA A 89 -5.76 2.78 27.01
N ALA A 90 -4.48 2.90 27.37
CA ALA A 90 -4.03 3.83 28.40
C ALA A 90 -3.75 5.25 27.89
N ARG A 91 -3.54 5.46 26.58
CA ARG A 91 -3.07 6.75 26.01
C ARG A 91 -3.53 6.96 24.56
N PRO A 92 -4.82 7.22 24.30
CA PRO A 92 -5.29 7.47 22.94
C PRO A 92 -4.61 8.69 22.31
N MET A 93 -4.50 8.71 21.00
CA MET A 93 -3.88 9.77 20.20
C MET A 93 -2.38 10.04 20.51
N GLN A 94 -1.64 8.99 20.89
CA GLN A 94 -0.21 9.03 21.14
C GLN A 94 0.49 7.82 20.52
N GLY A 95 1.83 7.85 20.45
CA GLY A 95 2.61 6.73 19.90
C GLY A 95 2.82 6.82 18.39
N THR A 96 3.11 5.70 17.75
CA THR A 96 3.44 5.63 16.32
C THR A 96 2.35 4.88 15.56
N LEU A 97 1.75 5.54 14.55
CA LEU A 97 0.82 4.94 13.61
C LEU A 97 1.52 4.63 12.28
N ARG A 98 1.37 3.41 11.81
CA ARG A 98 1.94 2.92 10.56
C ARG A 98 0.90 3.07 9.46
N LEU A 99 1.07 4.07 8.59
CA LEU A 99 0.14 4.40 7.51
C LEU A 99 0.72 3.99 6.16
N GLY A 100 0.05 3.06 5.49
CA GLY A 100 0.30 2.72 4.10
C GLY A 100 -0.50 3.62 3.16
N VAL A 101 0.09 4.02 2.04
CA VAL A 101 -0.60 4.85 1.03
C VAL A 101 -0.20 4.39 -0.36
N ILE A 102 -1.15 4.28 -1.28
CA ILE A 102 -0.83 3.89 -2.66
C ILE A 102 -0.12 5.02 -3.43
N PRO A 103 0.77 4.68 -4.40
CA PRO A 103 1.60 5.65 -5.13
C PRO A 103 0.80 6.71 -5.89
N THR A 104 -0.43 6.41 -6.28
CA THR A 104 -1.31 7.35 -6.98
C THR A 104 -2.06 8.30 -6.06
N ILE A 105 -1.83 8.23 -4.74
CA ILE A 105 -2.44 9.10 -3.70
C ILE A 105 -1.35 9.80 -2.89
N ALA A 106 -0.32 9.08 -2.45
CA ALA A 106 0.68 9.55 -1.49
C ALA A 106 1.27 10.94 -1.84
N PRO A 107 1.80 11.18 -3.06
CA PRO A 107 2.44 12.45 -3.39
C PRO A 107 1.49 13.66 -3.40
N PHE A 108 0.19 13.43 -3.52
CA PHE A 108 -0.82 14.47 -3.72
C PHE A 108 -1.59 14.79 -2.44
N VAL A 109 -1.78 13.82 -1.56
CA VAL A 109 -2.55 13.97 -0.32
C VAL A 109 -1.65 14.24 0.87
N LEU A 110 -0.56 13.49 1.03
CA LEU A 110 0.28 13.59 2.23
C LEU A 110 0.87 14.99 2.48
N PRO A 111 1.35 15.73 1.47
CA PRO A 111 1.89 17.08 1.70
C PRO A 111 0.89 18.05 2.31
N ALA A 112 -0.39 17.95 1.95
CA ALA A 112 -1.44 18.81 2.49
C ALA A 112 -1.94 18.34 3.86
N VAL A 113 -1.99 17.02 4.10
CA VAL A 113 -2.60 16.41 5.28
C VAL A 113 -1.62 16.29 6.45
N MET A 114 -0.37 15.93 6.20
CA MET A 114 0.62 15.66 7.26
C MET A 114 0.90 16.86 8.18
N PRO A 115 1.01 18.11 7.70
CA PRO A 115 1.17 19.26 8.59
C PRO A 115 -0.01 19.45 9.53
N GLU A 116 -1.24 19.25 9.05
CA GLU A 116 -2.45 19.36 9.85
C GLU A 116 -2.58 18.23 10.87
N LEU A 117 -2.22 17.00 10.49
CA LEU A 117 -2.18 15.87 11.43
C LEU A 117 -1.20 16.13 12.55
N ARG A 118 0.01 16.60 12.25
CA ARG A 118 1.02 16.97 13.26
C ARG A 118 0.55 18.10 14.20
N LYS A 119 -0.15 19.08 13.64
CA LYS A 119 -0.71 20.19 14.43
C LYS A 119 -1.82 19.72 15.35
N LYS A 120 -2.73 18.87 14.85
CA LYS A 120 -3.89 18.41 15.60
C LYS A 120 -3.56 17.31 16.60
N PHE A 121 -2.60 16.44 16.26
CA PHE A 121 -2.18 15.29 17.06
C PHE A 121 -0.65 15.30 17.31
N PRO A 122 -0.14 16.25 18.10
CA PRO A 122 1.30 16.49 18.24
C PRO A 122 2.06 15.34 18.91
N LYS A 123 1.35 14.41 19.56
CA LYS A 123 1.93 13.23 20.21
C LYS A 123 1.88 11.98 19.35
N LEU A 124 1.22 12.05 18.17
CA LEU A 124 1.24 10.97 17.18
C LEU A 124 2.44 11.13 16.24
N GLN A 125 3.16 10.05 16.06
CA GLN A 125 4.17 9.91 15.04
C GLN A 125 3.63 9.04 13.90
N PHE A 126 4.01 9.32 12.67
CA PHE A 126 3.57 8.55 11.50
C PHE A 126 4.76 7.87 10.84
N ALA A 127 4.73 6.55 10.80
CA ALA A 127 5.59 5.75 9.93
C ALA A 127 4.86 5.54 8.59
N LEU A 128 5.35 6.19 7.54
CA LEU A 128 4.72 6.16 6.22
C LEU A 128 5.34 5.08 5.34
N ARG A 129 4.48 4.36 4.62
CA ARG A 129 4.89 3.41 3.61
C ARG A 129 4.08 3.62 2.32
N GLU A 130 4.78 3.71 1.20
CA GLU A 130 4.18 3.70 -0.12
C GLU A 130 4.34 2.31 -0.74
N ASP A 131 3.22 1.70 -1.18
CA ASP A 131 3.22 0.36 -1.79
C ASP A 131 1.90 0.15 -2.57
N LEU A 132 1.83 -0.91 -3.38
CA LEU A 132 0.62 -1.30 -4.11
C LEU A 132 -0.50 -1.75 -3.16
N THR A 133 -1.76 -1.61 -3.60
CA THR A 133 -2.94 -1.92 -2.76
C THR A 133 -2.88 -3.33 -2.17
N ALA A 134 -2.58 -4.35 -2.99
CA ALA A 134 -2.48 -5.74 -2.54
C ALA A 134 -1.48 -5.91 -1.39
N HIS A 135 -0.30 -5.31 -1.53
CA HIS A 135 0.75 -5.38 -0.51
C HIS A 135 0.35 -4.63 0.77
N LEU A 136 -0.27 -3.44 0.64
CA LEU A 136 -0.74 -2.68 1.79
C LEU A 136 -1.81 -3.45 2.57
N LEU A 137 -2.77 -4.07 1.88
CA LEU A 137 -3.82 -4.85 2.53
C LEU A 137 -3.29 -6.13 3.17
N SER A 138 -2.33 -6.83 2.54
CA SER A 138 -1.62 -7.95 3.17
C SER A 138 -0.93 -7.50 4.46
N ARG A 139 -0.14 -6.42 4.40
CA ARG A 139 0.55 -5.86 5.58
C ARG A 139 -0.41 -5.40 6.66
N LEU A 140 -1.57 -4.88 6.29
CA LEU A 140 -2.62 -4.50 7.23
C LEU A 140 -3.18 -5.74 7.96
N ARG A 141 -3.45 -6.84 7.22
CA ARG A 141 -3.88 -8.12 7.80
C ARG A 141 -2.80 -8.74 8.69
N ASP A 142 -1.55 -8.63 8.28
CA ASP A 142 -0.37 -9.11 9.01
C ASP A 142 0.08 -8.17 10.15
N ARG A 143 -0.71 -7.13 10.47
CA ARG A 143 -0.48 -6.16 11.56
C ARG A 143 0.83 -5.34 11.42
N GLN A 144 1.39 -5.29 10.23
CA GLN A 144 2.56 -4.47 9.89
C GLN A 144 2.17 -3.01 9.57
N LEU A 145 0.89 -2.76 9.32
CA LEU A 145 0.28 -1.44 9.17
C LEU A 145 -0.94 -1.32 10.08
N ASP A 146 -1.24 -0.09 10.47
CA ASP A 146 -2.42 0.24 11.25
C ASP A 146 -3.55 0.73 10.35
N PHE A 147 -3.20 1.56 9.35
CA PHE A 147 -4.12 2.08 8.34
C PHE A 147 -3.54 1.97 6.94
N ALA A 148 -4.43 1.89 5.95
CA ALA A 148 -4.08 2.01 4.54
C ALA A 148 -5.00 3.02 3.84
N LEU A 149 -4.44 3.94 3.08
CA LEU A 149 -5.17 4.88 2.23
C LEU A 149 -5.11 4.36 0.79
N ILE A 150 -6.26 3.90 0.30
CA ILE A 150 -6.39 3.19 -0.98
C ILE A 150 -7.50 3.79 -1.84
N ALA A 151 -7.65 3.27 -3.06
CA ALA A 151 -8.77 3.59 -3.94
C ALA A 151 -9.65 2.35 -4.14
N LEU A 152 -10.97 2.55 -4.05
CA LEU A 152 -12.00 1.54 -4.31
C LEU A 152 -12.54 1.69 -5.76
N PRO A 153 -13.05 0.60 -6.37
CA PRO A 153 -13.32 -0.71 -5.76
C PRO A 153 -12.08 -1.58 -5.57
N TYR A 154 -12.03 -2.31 -4.46
CA TYR A 154 -11.05 -3.35 -4.15
C TYR A 154 -11.62 -4.31 -3.10
N GLU A 155 -11.17 -5.57 -3.06
CA GLU A 155 -11.64 -6.56 -2.08
C GLU A 155 -11.18 -6.21 -0.67
N THR A 156 -12.14 -5.86 0.20
CA THR A 156 -11.90 -5.39 1.57
C THR A 156 -12.89 -5.97 2.57
N GLU A 157 -13.54 -7.11 2.26
CA GLU A 157 -14.67 -7.65 3.02
C GLU A 157 -14.35 -7.93 4.49
N ASP A 158 -13.11 -8.28 4.82
CA ASP A 158 -12.62 -8.55 6.18
C ASP A 158 -12.13 -7.30 6.94
N LEU A 159 -12.15 -6.14 6.29
CA LEU A 159 -11.58 -4.90 6.78
C LEU A 159 -12.68 -3.85 7.06
N ARG A 160 -12.38 -2.91 7.96
CA ARG A 160 -13.20 -1.72 8.14
C ARG A 160 -12.78 -0.65 7.14
N VAL A 161 -13.74 -0.19 6.38
CA VAL A 161 -13.55 0.81 5.31
C VAL A 161 -14.26 2.10 5.69
N LEU A 162 -13.56 3.22 5.59
CA LEU A 162 -14.10 4.56 5.71
C LEU A 162 -13.93 5.29 4.36
N PRO A 163 -14.99 5.37 3.54
CA PRO A 163 -14.97 6.17 2.32
C PRO A 163 -14.78 7.65 2.66
N LEU A 164 -13.90 8.34 1.93
CA LEU A 164 -13.54 9.73 2.20
C LEU A 164 -14.13 10.69 1.17
N TYR A 165 -13.83 10.46 -0.10
CA TYR A 165 -14.35 11.27 -1.21
C TYR A 165 -14.21 10.53 -2.54
N SER A 166 -14.96 11.00 -3.55
CA SER A 166 -14.84 10.53 -4.94
C SER A 166 -13.77 11.36 -5.67
N ASP A 167 -12.94 10.69 -6.45
CA ASP A 167 -11.88 11.26 -7.28
C ASP A 167 -12.10 10.84 -8.73
N LYS A 168 -12.52 11.79 -9.57
CA LYS A 168 -12.83 11.52 -10.98
C LYS A 168 -11.56 11.44 -11.83
N PHE A 169 -11.67 10.82 -12.99
CA PHE A 169 -10.59 10.79 -13.98
C PHE A 169 -10.81 11.83 -15.07
N LEU A 170 -9.72 12.49 -15.44
CA LEU A 170 -9.66 13.42 -16.57
C LEU A 170 -8.76 12.82 -17.66
N LEU A 171 -9.15 12.99 -18.91
CA LEU A 171 -8.28 12.66 -20.03
C LEU A 171 -7.21 13.75 -20.18
N VAL A 172 -5.94 13.33 -20.19
CA VAL A 172 -4.79 14.23 -20.31
C VAL A 172 -4.01 13.88 -21.57
N GLY A 173 -3.66 14.92 -22.33
CA GLY A 173 -2.84 14.85 -23.52
C GLY A 173 -2.15 16.17 -23.79
N ARG A 174 -1.34 16.23 -24.85
CA ARG A 174 -0.70 17.46 -25.29
C ARG A 174 -1.73 18.48 -25.76
N LYS A 175 -1.46 19.76 -25.56
CA LYS A 175 -2.35 20.88 -25.99
C LYS A 175 -2.59 20.90 -27.49
N ASP A 176 -1.65 20.42 -28.27
CA ASP A 176 -1.70 20.33 -29.74
C ASP A 176 -2.30 18.99 -30.24
N ASP A 177 -2.70 18.08 -29.34
CA ASP A 177 -3.28 16.80 -29.72
C ASP A 177 -4.76 16.97 -30.12
N PRO A 178 -5.15 16.54 -31.35
CA PRO A 178 -6.54 16.62 -31.81
C PRO A 178 -7.55 15.91 -30.88
N ALA A 179 -7.15 14.86 -30.18
CA ALA A 179 -8.00 14.14 -29.22
C ALA A 179 -8.41 15.00 -28.02
N ILE A 180 -7.64 16.06 -27.69
CA ILE A 180 -7.82 16.93 -26.51
C ILE A 180 -8.48 18.26 -26.86
N THR A 181 -8.68 18.58 -28.13
CA THR A 181 -9.21 19.89 -28.56
C THR A 181 -10.69 20.11 -28.22
N SER A 182 -11.51 19.05 -28.11
CA SER A 182 -12.90 19.14 -27.72
C SER A 182 -13.05 19.47 -26.22
N LYS A 183 -14.06 20.30 -25.88
CA LYS A 183 -14.34 20.65 -24.47
C LYS A 183 -14.85 19.45 -23.64
N SER A 184 -15.53 18.51 -24.29
CA SER A 184 -16.03 17.30 -23.65
C SER A 184 -15.70 16.12 -24.56
N ILE A 185 -15.06 15.12 -24.01
CA ILE A 185 -14.56 13.97 -24.75
C ILE A 185 -15.41 12.76 -24.39
N GLN A 186 -16.05 12.18 -25.41
CA GLN A 186 -16.74 10.90 -25.21
C GLN A 186 -15.72 9.77 -25.06
N VAL A 187 -16.04 8.82 -24.20
CA VAL A 187 -15.29 7.55 -24.12
C VAL A 187 -15.49 6.84 -25.46
N SER A 188 -14.48 6.90 -26.32
CA SER A 188 -14.51 6.30 -27.64
C SER A 188 -13.31 5.41 -27.86
N SER A 189 -13.46 4.40 -28.71
CA SER A 189 -12.39 3.47 -29.06
C SER A 189 -11.16 4.15 -29.69
N LYS A 190 -11.32 5.34 -30.30
CA LYS A 190 -10.23 6.00 -31.04
C LYS A 190 -9.04 6.47 -30.18
N TRP A 191 -9.26 6.90 -28.93
CA TRP A 191 -8.16 7.28 -28.07
C TRP A 191 -7.72 6.14 -27.14
N SER A 192 -8.54 5.08 -26.98
CA SER A 192 -8.14 3.90 -26.24
C SER A 192 -6.93 3.19 -26.86
N GLU A 193 -6.80 3.23 -28.20
CA GLU A 193 -5.63 2.70 -28.91
C GLU A 193 -4.32 3.47 -28.60
N ARG A 194 -4.44 4.66 -28.01
CA ARG A 194 -3.31 5.54 -27.63
C ARG A 194 -3.24 5.75 -26.12
N LEU A 195 -4.00 4.98 -25.36
CA LEU A 195 -4.05 5.11 -23.91
C LEU A 195 -2.78 4.52 -23.30
N LEU A 196 -2.01 5.35 -22.63
CA LEU A 196 -0.88 4.95 -21.83
C LEU A 196 -1.37 4.53 -20.44
N LEU A 197 -0.86 3.43 -19.93
CA LEU A 197 -1.28 2.82 -18.67
C LEU A 197 -0.10 2.69 -17.70
N LEU A 198 -0.44 2.58 -16.42
CA LEU A 198 0.50 2.08 -15.43
C LEU A 198 0.63 0.54 -15.57
N GLU A 199 1.75 0.00 -15.07
CA GLU A 199 1.98 -1.44 -14.99
C GLU A 199 0.91 -2.16 -14.15
N GLU A 200 0.85 -3.47 -14.28
CA GLU A 200 -0.04 -4.31 -13.49
C GLU A 200 0.19 -4.14 -11.99
N GLY A 201 -0.90 -4.29 -11.20
CA GLY A 201 -0.91 -4.08 -9.76
C GLY A 201 -1.27 -2.66 -9.32
N HIS A 202 -1.21 -1.68 -10.20
CA HIS A 202 -1.75 -0.36 -9.92
C HIS A 202 -3.27 -0.33 -10.17
N CYS A 203 -4.06 -0.08 -9.13
CA CYS A 203 -5.52 0.03 -9.26
C CYS A 203 -5.97 1.10 -10.27
N LEU A 204 -5.13 2.10 -10.56
CA LEU A 204 -5.40 3.09 -11.58
C LEU A 204 -5.46 2.49 -13.00
N ARG A 205 -4.67 1.46 -13.29
CA ARG A 205 -4.76 0.70 -14.55
C ARG A 205 -6.15 0.09 -14.71
N ASP A 206 -6.60 -0.65 -13.70
CA ASP A 206 -7.90 -1.33 -13.74
C ASP A 206 -9.05 -0.35 -13.87
N HIS A 207 -9.00 0.76 -13.15
CA HIS A 207 -9.98 1.84 -13.26
C HIS A 207 -9.97 2.49 -14.65
N ALA A 208 -8.80 2.68 -15.26
CA ALA A 208 -8.69 3.23 -16.62
C ALA A 208 -9.24 2.25 -17.67
N LEU A 209 -8.97 0.95 -17.54
CA LEU A 209 -9.52 -0.09 -18.43
C LEU A 209 -11.04 -0.19 -18.30
N GLN A 210 -11.58 -0.20 -17.08
CA GLN A 210 -13.03 -0.19 -16.86
C GLN A 210 -13.69 1.05 -17.46
N ALA A 211 -13.04 2.20 -17.36
CA ALA A 211 -13.50 3.45 -17.95
C ALA A 211 -13.66 3.37 -19.47
N CYS A 212 -12.79 2.63 -20.12
CA CYS A 212 -12.78 2.48 -21.56
C CYS A 212 -13.68 1.33 -22.06
N HIS A 213 -14.38 0.62 -21.16
CA HIS A 213 -15.07 -0.63 -21.47
C HIS A 213 -14.17 -1.64 -22.20
N ALA A 214 -12.87 -1.58 -21.95
CA ALA A 214 -11.88 -2.43 -22.57
C ALA A 214 -11.44 -3.51 -21.58
N THR A 215 -11.50 -4.76 -21.97
CA THR A 215 -10.97 -5.88 -21.18
C THR A 215 -9.46 -5.99 -21.30
N GLU A 216 -8.91 -5.53 -22.42
CA GLU A 216 -7.48 -5.40 -22.67
C GLU A 216 -7.26 -4.21 -23.60
N VAL A 217 -6.39 -3.30 -23.22
CA VAL A 217 -5.79 -2.32 -24.14
C VAL A 217 -4.38 -2.82 -24.36
N ALA A 218 -4.05 -3.14 -25.60
CA ALA A 218 -2.66 -3.39 -25.94
C ALA A 218 -1.84 -2.16 -25.52
N SER A 219 -0.85 -2.35 -24.67
CA SER A 219 0.06 -1.27 -24.29
C SER A 219 0.65 -0.69 -25.57
N VAL A 220 0.63 0.64 -25.71
CA VAL A 220 1.23 1.31 -26.87
C VAL A 220 2.71 0.90 -26.90
N ASP A 221 3.11 0.18 -27.94
CA ASP A 221 4.48 -0.34 -28.14
C ASP A 221 5.02 -1.21 -26.97
N GLY A 222 4.16 -1.83 -26.15
CA GLY A 222 4.59 -2.64 -25.01
C GLY A 222 5.19 -1.84 -23.85
N ILE A 223 5.00 -0.52 -23.82
CA ILE A 223 5.57 0.37 -22.79
C ILE A 223 4.52 0.66 -21.72
N GLU A 224 4.85 0.32 -20.48
CA GLU A 224 4.05 0.60 -19.30
C GLU A 224 4.83 1.48 -18.33
N ALA A 225 4.14 2.39 -17.65
CA ALA A 225 4.77 3.29 -16.69
C ALA A 225 4.68 2.71 -15.26
N THR A 226 5.76 2.82 -14.50
CA THR A 226 5.81 2.39 -13.10
C THR A 226 5.30 3.47 -12.13
N SER A 227 5.08 4.70 -12.60
CA SER A 227 4.58 5.80 -11.76
C SER A 227 3.78 6.81 -12.57
N LEU A 228 2.91 7.58 -11.89
CA LEU A 228 2.18 8.70 -12.50
C LEU A 228 3.11 9.75 -13.09
N LEU A 229 4.25 10.00 -12.48
CA LEU A 229 5.22 10.97 -12.98
C LEU A 229 5.81 10.51 -14.33
N THR A 230 6.20 9.25 -14.43
CA THR A 230 6.68 8.65 -15.69
C THR A 230 5.59 8.70 -16.75
N LEU A 231 4.35 8.33 -16.39
CA LEU A 231 3.21 8.35 -17.30
C LEU A 231 2.98 9.75 -17.88
N VAL A 232 3.04 10.80 -17.06
CA VAL A 232 2.90 12.20 -17.48
C VAL A 232 4.04 12.62 -18.43
N GLN A 233 5.27 12.16 -18.19
CA GLN A 233 6.39 12.46 -19.09
C GLN A 233 6.24 11.77 -20.46
N MET A 234 5.70 10.56 -20.51
CA MET A 234 5.38 9.85 -21.75
C MET A 234 4.32 10.62 -22.55
N VAL A 235 3.24 11.09 -21.88
CA VAL A 235 2.23 11.96 -22.51
C VAL A 235 2.86 13.26 -23.02
N THR A 236 3.75 13.87 -22.25
CA THR A 236 4.46 15.10 -22.64
C THR A 236 5.31 14.90 -23.91
N SER A 237 5.91 13.73 -24.04
CA SER A 237 6.70 13.33 -25.22
C SER A 237 5.84 12.99 -26.44
N GLY A 238 4.50 13.02 -26.33
CA GLY A 238 3.59 12.77 -27.46
C GLY A 238 3.35 11.29 -27.75
N MET A 239 3.70 10.38 -26.83
CA MET A 239 3.53 8.93 -27.02
C MET A 239 2.05 8.50 -26.98
N GLY A 240 1.19 9.31 -26.35
CA GLY A 240 -0.23 8.99 -26.24
C GLY A 240 -0.98 9.94 -25.31
N VAL A 241 -2.08 9.46 -24.77
CA VAL A 241 -2.93 10.12 -23.77
C VAL A 241 -3.04 9.28 -22.53
N ALA A 242 -3.42 9.86 -21.39
CA ALA A 242 -3.61 9.12 -20.16
C ALA A 242 -4.88 9.57 -19.42
N LEU A 243 -5.46 8.67 -18.63
CA LEU A 243 -6.46 9.00 -17.63
C LEU A 243 -5.76 9.27 -16.31
N LEU A 244 -5.86 10.51 -15.82
CA LEU A 244 -5.23 10.92 -14.58
C LEU A 244 -6.27 11.33 -13.53
N PRO A 245 -6.04 11.04 -12.25
CA PRO A 245 -6.90 11.44 -11.16
C PRO A 245 -6.96 12.97 -11.04
N GLU A 246 -8.15 13.52 -10.85
CA GLU A 246 -8.36 14.97 -10.69
C GLU A 246 -7.55 15.52 -9.51
N MET A 247 -7.48 14.77 -8.40
CA MET A 247 -6.68 15.16 -7.24
C MET A 247 -5.20 15.41 -7.57
N ALA A 248 -4.62 14.60 -8.46
CA ALA A 248 -3.23 14.77 -8.87
C ALA A 248 -3.04 16.02 -9.73
N ILE A 249 -4.01 16.33 -10.59
CA ILE A 249 -4.02 17.52 -11.42
C ILE A 249 -4.18 18.77 -10.55
N ASN A 250 -5.11 18.76 -9.61
CA ASN A 250 -5.32 19.84 -8.65
C ASN A 250 -4.10 20.09 -7.74
N ALA A 251 -3.35 19.04 -7.42
CA ALA A 251 -2.06 19.16 -6.72
C ALA A 251 -0.92 19.70 -7.59
N GLY A 252 -1.18 20.02 -8.86
CA GLY A 252 -0.22 20.65 -9.74
C GLY A 252 0.63 19.71 -10.59
N LEU A 253 0.24 18.44 -10.75
CA LEU A 253 0.99 17.44 -11.52
C LEU A 253 1.30 17.91 -12.96
N LEU A 254 0.41 18.71 -13.57
CA LEU A 254 0.57 19.22 -14.94
C LEU A 254 1.18 20.61 -15.01
N ASN A 255 1.58 21.23 -13.90
CA ASN A 255 2.11 22.58 -13.87
C ASN A 255 3.37 22.71 -14.75
N LYS A 256 3.41 23.78 -15.57
CA LYS A 256 4.50 24.10 -16.51
C LYS A 256 4.74 23.06 -17.63
N LEU A 257 3.84 22.08 -17.78
CA LEU A 257 3.90 21.13 -18.90
C LEU A 257 3.00 21.59 -20.06
N PRO A 258 3.32 21.21 -21.31
CA PRO A 258 2.50 21.51 -22.49
C PRO A 258 1.29 20.56 -22.58
N LEU A 259 0.71 20.21 -21.46
CA LEU A 259 -0.40 19.29 -21.32
C LEU A 259 -1.70 20.01 -21.00
N GLN A 260 -2.80 19.35 -21.29
CA GLN A 260 -4.16 19.80 -20.99
C GLN A 260 -5.01 18.64 -20.51
N ALA A 261 -5.80 18.89 -19.47
CA ALA A 261 -6.80 17.96 -18.97
C ALA A 261 -8.18 18.31 -19.54
N ARG A 262 -9.01 17.31 -19.77
CA ARG A 262 -10.40 17.42 -20.23
C ARG A 262 -11.30 16.49 -19.44
N ASP A 263 -12.49 17.01 -19.12
CA ASP A 263 -13.55 16.18 -18.59
C ASP A 263 -14.00 15.15 -19.62
N LEU A 264 -14.27 13.95 -19.14
CA LEU A 264 -14.99 12.96 -19.92
C LEU A 264 -16.49 13.29 -19.87
N ALA A 265 -17.18 13.08 -21.00
CA ALA A 265 -18.64 13.27 -21.06
C ALA A 265 -19.36 12.33 -20.09
N ALA A 266 -20.68 12.47 -19.97
CA ALA A 266 -21.55 11.78 -19.02
C ALA A 266 -21.08 10.34 -18.67
N ASN A 267 -21.03 10.04 -17.36
CA ASN A 267 -20.47 8.82 -16.76
C ASN A 267 -18.93 8.78 -16.71
N ALA A 268 -18.29 9.94 -16.50
CA ALA A 268 -16.86 9.97 -16.22
C ALA A 268 -16.51 8.95 -15.11
N PRO A 269 -15.55 8.05 -15.36
CA PRO A 269 -15.14 7.09 -14.35
C PRO A 269 -14.54 7.82 -13.16
N SER A 270 -14.83 7.29 -11.99
CA SER A 270 -14.28 7.80 -10.73
C SER A 270 -13.89 6.64 -9.83
N ARG A 271 -13.02 6.93 -8.88
CA ARG A 271 -12.66 6.01 -7.81
C ARG A 271 -13.04 6.62 -6.47
N THR A 272 -13.32 5.82 -5.47
CA THR A 272 -13.53 6.30 -4.10
C THR A 272 -12.25 6.18 -3.32
N ILE A 273 -11.72 7.28 -2.83
CA ILE A 273 -10.58 7.26 -1.89
C ILE A 273 -11.11 6.85 -0.53
N ALA A 274 -10.47 5.87 0.09
CA ALA A 274 -10.91 5.31 1.36
C ALA A 274 -9.72 5.06 2.29
N LEU A 275 -9.94 5.31 3.59
CA LEU A 275 -9.06 4.85 4.65
C LEU A 275 -9.55 3.48 5.12
N VAL A 276 -8.63 2.55 5.33
CA VAL A 276 -8.94 1.16 5.67
C VAL A 276 -8.14 0.72 6.88
N THR A 277 -8.76 -0.05 7.76
CA THR A 277 -8.11 -0.67 8.92
C THR A 277 -8.68 -2.06 9.18
N ARG A 278 -8.02 -2.84 10.04
CA ARG A 278 -8.59 -4.11 10.51
C ARG A 278 -9.86 -3.86 11.33
N SER A 279 -10.84 -4.75 11.21
CA SER A 279 -12.07 -4.70 12.03
C SER A 279 -11.79 -4.78 13.53
N THR A 280 -10.66 -5.41 13.91
CA THR A 280 -10.20 -5.56 15.30
C THR A 280 -9.10 -4.55 15.68
N SER A 281 -8.93 -3.46 14.93
CA SER A 281 -7.89 -2.47 15.21
C SER A 281 -8.11 -1.80 16.58
N PRO A 282 -7.07 -1.63 17.41
CA PRO A 282 -7.16 -0.87 18.64
C PRO A 282 -7.29 0.65 18.41
N HIS A 283 -6.92 1.13 17.21
CA HIS A 283 -6.82 2.55 16.85
C HIS A 283 -8.08 3.11 16.16
N LEU A 284 -9.29 2.67 16.58
CA LEU A 284 -10.53 3.09 15.90
C LEU A 284 -10.82 4.59 16.07
N ALA A 285 -10.45 5.18 17.21
CA ALA A 285 -10.63 6.60 17.45
C ALA A 285 -9.73 7.45 16.54
N GLU A 286 -8.46 7.03 16.39
CA GLU A 286 -7.48 7.62 15.48
C GLU A 286 -7.95 7.47 14.02
N PHE A 287 -8.44 6.30 13.64
CA PHE A 287 -8.96 6.00 12.32
C PHE A 287 -10.05 6.98 11.90
N GLU A 288 -11.06 7.18 12.73
CA GLU A 288 -12.17 8.10 12.48
C GLU A 288 -11.69 9.57 12.41
N ALA A 289 -10.81 9.97 13.36
CA ALA A 289 -10.33 11.33 13.44
C ALA A 289 -9.40 11.70 12.27
N ILE A 290 -8.52 10.78 11.88
CA ILE A 290 -7.61 10.95 10.73
C ILE A 290 -8.39 10.93 9.43
N GLY A 291 -9.33 9.98 9.27
CA GLY A 291 -10.17 9.89 8.09
C GLY A 291 -10.99 11.17 7.85
N LYS A 292 -11.61 11.73 8.89
CA LYS A 292 -12.32 13.01 8.80
C LYS A 292 -11.41 14.16 8.34
N LEU A 293 -10.17 14.20 8.83
CA LEU A 293 -9.24 15.25 8.46
C LEU A 293 -8.80 15.10 7.00
N ILE A 294 -8.47 13.89 6.55
CA ILE A 294 -8.10 13.63 5.15
C ILE A 294 -9.27 13.99 4.24
N GLY A 295 -10.48 13.53 4.54
CA GLY A 295 -11.68 13.80 3.74
C GLY A 295 -11.99 15.28 3.59
N SER A 296 -11.82 16.08 4.66
CA SER A 296 -12.08 17.52 4.63
C SER A 296 -11.05 18.36 3.87
N ARG A 297 -9.83 17.84 3.66
CA ARG A 297 -8.72 18.58 3.03
C ARG A 297 -8.43 18.17 1.59
N SER A 298 -8.81 16.97 1.23
CA SER A 298 -8.47 16.38 -0.07
C SER A 298 -9.70 16.14 -0.96
N GLY A 299 -10.91 16.30 -0.44
CA GLY A 299 -12.12 16.26 -1.23
C GLY A 299 -12.24 17.49 -2.15
N PRO A 300 -13.00 17.41 -3.25
CA PRO A 300 -13.28 18.56 -4.10
C PRO A 300 -13.83 19.69 -3.22
N SER A 301 -13.27 20.90 -3.41
CA SER A 301 -13.80 22.12 -2.76
C SER A 301 -15.28 22.24 -3.08
N ALA A 302 -16.13 22.26 -2.04
CA ALA A 302 -17.55 22.50 -2.16
C ALA A 302 -17.84 23.91 -2.74
#